data_472e0232828fc93de4dc1c71a07eec73
#
_entry.id   472e0232828fc93de4dc1c71a07eec73
#
_cell.length_a   1.000
_cell.length_b   1.000
_cell.length_c   1.000
_cell.angle_alpha   90.00
_cell.angle_beta   90.00
_cell.angle_gamma   90.00
#
_symmetry.space_group_name_H-M   'P 1'
#
loop_
_entity.id
_entity.type
_entity.pdbx_description
1 polymer ?
#
loop_
_entity_poly.entity_id
_entity_poly.type
_entity_poly.pdbx_seq_one_letter_code
_entity_poly.pdbx_strand_id
1 'polypeptide(L)'
;VLLCTTTHIRPFEEYPLLTAPTPEDIRKALAAHRVLCLGTPCENGKLTAPSLSVETLATLADYVLVEADGSRQLPLKAHDAHEPVIPAVSRQVICVVGASGFGKPIRESVHRPEQFCALTGAAASDPVTPEQAAKAILAERLCDTMFLNQIDTEAQRPLADHFAAALGGSGLRIAAGISTESLISANVFSCELHKNTGKGFTANWFHGII
;
A
#
# COMPACT_ATOMS: atom_id res chain seq x y z
N VAL A 1 9.55 -8.69 -11.18
CA VAL A 1 8.70 -8.24 -10.05
C VAL A 1 7.70 -9.32 -9.71
N LEU A 2 7.49 -9.59 -8.42
CA LEU A 2 6.41 -10.45 -7.92
C LEU A 2 5.42 -9.59 -7.14
N LEU A 3 4.13 -9.77 -7.42
CA LEU A 3 3.02 -9.14 -6.70
C LEU A 3 2.32 -10.21 -5.87
N CYS A 4 2.11 -9.97 -4.59
CA CYS A 4 1.39 -10.89 -3.72
C CYS A 4 0.74 -10.15 -2.55
N THR A 5 0.13 -10.90 -1.64
CA THR A 5 -0.52 -10.35 -0.45
C THR A 5 -0.26 -11.23 0.77
N THR A 6 -0.36 -10.65 1.95
CA THR A 6 -0.50 -11.36 3.22
C THR A 6 -1.95 -11.34 3.74
N THR A 7 -2.85 -10.68 3.02
CA THR A 7 -4.26 -10.55 3.33
C THR A 7 -5.15 -11.14 2.22
N HIS A 8 -6.00 -10.33 1.59
CA HIS A 8 -6.87 -10.77 0.50
C HIS A 8 -6.94 -9.69 -0.58
N ILE A 9 -6.47 -10.02 -1.79
CA ILE A 9 -6.54 -9.12 -2.96
C ILE A 9 -7.40 -9.71 -4.07
N ARG A 10 -7.84 -8.88 -5.00
CA ARG A 10 -8.32 -9.35 -6.30
C ARG A 10 -7.12 -9.65 -7.19
N PRO A 11 -7.19 -10.68 -8.07
CA PRO A 11 -6.17 -10.89 -9.08
C PRO A 11 -6.00 -9.65 -9.96
N PHE A 12 -4.77 -9.37 -10.38
CA PHE A 12 -4.49 -8.36 -11.40
C PHE A 12 -4.67 -9.02 -12.76
N GLU A 13 -5.66 -8.56 -13.54
CA GLU A 13 -5.99 -9.16 -14.84
C GLU A 13 -4.89 -8.97 -15.89
N GLU A 14 -4.07 -7.92 -15.73
CA GLU A 14 -3.00 -7.57 -16.66
C GLU A 14 -1.75 -8.44 -16.52
N TYR A 15 -1.60 -9.16 -15.41
CA TYR A 15 -0.40 -9.94 -15.12
C TYR A 15 -0.70 -11.43 -14.98
N PRO A 16 0.20 -12.31 -15.48
CA PRO A 16 0.05 -13.75 -15.29
C PRO A 16 -0.05 -14.11 -13.82
N LEU A 17 -1.07 -14.89 -13.46
CA LEU A 17 -1.29 -15.40 -12.11
C LEU A 17 -0.74 -16.80 -11.98
N LEU A 18 0.10 -17.05 -10.98
CA LEU A 18 0.55 -18.36 -10.56
C LEU A 18 -0.06 -18.73 -9.20
N THR A 19 -0.75 -19.86 -9.17
CA THR A 19 -1.33 -20.43 -7.94
C THR A 19 -0.55 -21.67 -7.55
N ALA A 20 0.00 -21.72 -6.35
CA ALA A 20 0.84 -22.81 -5.85
C ALA A 20 2.07 -23.17 -6.74
N PRO A 21 2.84 -22.18 -7.29
CA PRO A 21 4.02 -22.47 -8.11
C PRO A 21 5.17 -23.03 -7.28
N THR A 22 6.04 -23.81 -7.94
CA THR A 22 7.37 -24.11 -7.42
C THR A 22 8.33 -22.91 -7.68
N PRO A 23 9.48 -22.82 -7.00
CA PRO A 23 10.50 -21.82 -7.32
C PRO A 23 10.97 -21.87 -8.79
N GLU A 24 11.00 -23.05 -9.39
CA GLU A 24 11.39 -23.21 -10.78
C GLU A 24 10.33 -22.66 -11.75
N ASP A 25 9.05 -22.88 -11.44
CA ASP A 25 7.94 -22.31 -12.23
C ASP A 25 8.01 -20.79 -12.25
N ILE A 26 8.32 -20.18 -11.09
CA ILE A 26 8.49 -18.71 -10.98
C ILE A 26 9.67 -18.23 -11.83
N ARG A 27 10.85 -18.88 -11.74
CA ARG A 27 12.01 -18.50 -12.56
C ARG A 27 11.71 -18.58 -14.06
N LYS A 28 11.06 -19.67 -14.48
CA LYS A 28 10.66 -19.87 -15.87
C LYS A 28 9.67 -18.79 -16.34
N ALA A 29 8.68 -18.48 -15.52
CA ALA A 29 7.70 -17.44 -15.86
C ALA A 29 8.32 -16.03 -15.89
N LEU A 30 9.26 -15.70 -14.96
CA LEU A 30 9.98 -14.43 -14.96
C LEU A 30 10.90 -14.25 -16.17
N ALA A 31 11.34 -15.33 -16.82
CA ALA A 31 12.09 -15.22 -18.07
C ALA A 31 11.23 -14.70 -19.24
N ALA A 32 9.90 -14.93 -19.18
CA ALA A 32 8.94 -14.50 -20.20
C ALA A 32 8.16 -13.24 -19.82
N HIS A 33 8.00 -12.98 -18.54
CA HIS A 33 7.16 -11.87 -18.01
C HIS A 33 7.92 -11.04 -16.98
N ARG A 34 7.82 -9.72 -17.09
CA ARG A 34 8.47 -8.80 -16.16
C ARG A 34 7.80 -8.75 -14.79
N VAL A 35 6.49 -9.01 -14.75
CA VAL A 35 5.65 -8.96 -13.55
C VAL A 35 4.81 -10.23 -13.49
N LEU A 36 4.73 -10.84 -12.33
CA LEU A 36 3.87 -11.99 -12.04
C LEU A 36 3.04 -11.71 -10.79
N CYS A 37 1.80 -12.14 -10.79
CA CYS A 37 0.93 -12.17 -9.61
C CYS A 37 1.00 -13.57 -8.98
N LEU A 38 1.10 -13.63 -7.66
CA LEU A 38 1.17 -14.86 -6.88
C LEU A 38 0.13 -14.83 -5.77
N GLY A 39 -0.60 -15.92 -5.61
CA GLY A 39 -1.56 -16.05 -4.52
C GLY A 39 -2.30 -17.36 -4.56
N THR A 40 -2.91 -17.71 -3.45
CA THR A 40 -3.78 -18.88 -3.31
C THR A 40 -5.22 -18.44 -3.52
N PRO A 41 -5.97 -19.00 -4.49
CA PRO A 41 -7.38 -18.68 -4.67
C PRO A 41 -8.19 -18.93 -3.41
N CYS A 42 -9.06 -18.02 -3.09
CA CYS A 42 -9.98 -18.10 -1.97
C CYS A 42 -11.39 -17.65 -2.36
N GLU A 43 -12.28 -17.50 -1.39
CA GLU A 43 -13.68 -17.13 -1.64
C GLU A 43 -13.81 -15.79 -2.38
N ASN A 44 -14.94 -15.63 -3.09
CA ASN A 44 -15.30 -14.42 -3.84
C ASN A 44 -14.30 -14.00 -4.95
N GLY A 45 -13.57 -14.97 -5.53
CA GLY A 45 -12.62 -14.72 -6.61
C GLY A 45 -11.39 -13.92 -6.16
N LYS A 46 -11.09 -13.91 -4.87
CA LYS A 46 -9.90 -13.27 -4.32
C LYS A 46 -8.73 -14.26 -4.21
N LEU A 47 -7.57 -13.68 -3.94
CA LEU A 47 -6.35 -14.40 -3.57
C LEU A 47 -6.02 -14.08 -2.12
N THR A 48 -5.53 -15.08 -1.40
CA THR A 48 -4.81 -14.93 -0.14
C THR A 48 -3.32 -15.17 -0.36
N ALA A 49 -2.54 -15.22 0.71
CA ALA A 49 -1.09 -15.39 0.67
C ALA A 49 -0.65 -16.54 -0.27
N PRO A 50 0.45 -16.39 -0.99
CA PRO A 50 1.00 -17.46 -1.81
C PRO A 50 1.46 -18.64 -0.95
N SER A 51 1.59 -19.82 -1.56
CA SER A 51 2.08 -21.03 -0.89
C SER A 51 3.55 -20.95 -0.47
N LEU A 52 4.34 -20.13 -1.15
CA LEU A 52 5.74 -19.87 -0.80
C LEU A 52 5.82 -18.65 0.12
N SER A 53 6.72 -18.70 1.09
CA SER A 53 6.95 -17.56 2.00
C SER A 53 7.57 -16.37 1.27
N VAL A 54 7.34 -15.16 1.80
CA VAL A 54 7.91 -13.92 1.22
C VAL A 54 9.44 -13.96 1.22
N GLU A 55 10.05 -14.59 2.21
CA GLU A 55 11.50 -14.83 2.28
C GLU A 55 12.00 -15.64 1.08
N THR A 56 11.27 -16.70 0.73
CA THR A 56 11.58 -17.51 -0.46
C THR A 56 11.39 -16.70 -1.73
N LEU A 57 10.27 -15.98 -1.86
CA LEU A 57 10.00 -15.13 -3.02
C LEU A 57 11.07 -14.06 -3.22
N ALA A 58 11.58 -13.48 -2.15
CA ALA A 58 12.65 -12.50 -2.17
C ALA A 58 13.97 -13.03 -2.75
N THR A 59 14.18 -14.35 -2.78
CA THR A 59 15.35 -14.96 -3.43
C THR A 59 15.17 -15.16 -4.94
N LEU A 60 13.95 -15.01 -5.46
CA LEU A 60 13.59 -15.36 -6.83
C LEU A 60 13.43 -14.15 -7.75
N ALA A 61 13.24 -12.96 -7.20
CA ALA A 61 13.01 -11.74 -7.99
C ALA A 61 13.68 -10.51 -7.36
N ASP A 62 13.96 -9.50 -8.19
CA ASP A 62 14.56 -8.25 -7.72
C ASP A 62 13.63 -7.45 -6.80
N TYR A 63 12.32 -7.58 -7.02
CA TYR A 63 11.28 -6.89 -6.24
C TYR A 63 10.15 -7.85 -5.92
N VAL A 64 9.73 -7.85 -4.66
CA VAL A 64 8.51 -8.49 -4.18
C VAL A 64 7.65 -7.41 -3.54
N LEU A 65 6.51 -7.10 -4.14
CA LEU A 65 5.54 -6.15 -3.62
C LEU A 65 4.43 -6.94 -2.93
N VAL A 66 4.23 -6.64 -1.66
CA VAL A 66 3.27 -7.35 -0.82
C VAL A 66 2.20 -6.37 -0.34
N GLU A 67 0.94 -6.60 -0.70
CA GLU A 67 -0.17 -5.93 -0.03
C GLU A 67 -0.36 -6.54 1.36
N ALA A 68 0.00 -5.77 2.38
CA ALA A 68 -0.03 -6.22 3.77
C ALA A 68 -1.33 -5.84 4.49
N ASP A 69 -2.20 -5.11 3.82
CA ASP A 69 -3.40 -4.55 4.41
C ASP A 69 -4.43 -4.16 3.33
N GLY A 70 -5.72 -4.23 3.68
CA GLY A 70 -6.82 -3.81 2.82
C GLY A 70 -7.72 -2.80 3.50
N SER A 71 -8.23 -1.81 2.76
CA SER A 71 -9.07 -0.72 3.28
C SER A 71 -10.53 -0.75 2.81
N ARG A 72 -10.99 -1.86 2.21
CA ARG A 72 -12.32 -1.94 1.57
C ARG A 72 -12.56 -0.85 0.54
N GLN A 73 -11.53 -0.47 -0.20
CA GLN A 73 -11.55 0.60 -1.21
C GLN A 73 -11.82 2.02 -0.65
N LEU A 74 -11.70 2.21 0.66
CA LEU A 74 -11.77 3.54 1.26
C LEU A 74 -10.40 4.24 1.18
N PRO A 75 -10.39 5.58 0.99
CA PRO A 75 -9.17 6.33 0.77
C PRO A 75 -8.27 6.46 2.00
N LEU A 76 -8.81 6.26 3.19
CA LEU A 76 -8.06 6.29 4.45
C LEU A 76 -8.40 5.07 5.31
N LYS A 77 -7.51 4.78 6.26
CA LYS A 77 -7.68 3.70 7.21
C LYS A 77 -6.99 4.02 8.53
N ALA A 78 -7.56 3.49 9.63
CA ALA A 78 -6.85 3.22 10.87
C ALA A 78 -6.79 1.70 11.08
N HIS A 79 -5.75 1.23 11.76
CA HIS A 79 -5.42 -0.20 11.83
C HIS A 79 -5.85 -0.79 13.17
N ASP A 80 -6.18 -2.07 13.15
CA ASP A 80 -6.41 -2.88 14.34
C ASP A 80 -5.10 -3.57 14.75
N ALA A 81 -5.06 -4.12 15.96
CA ALA A 81 -3.85 -4.73 16.53
C ALA A 81 -3.27 -5.92 15.70
N HIS A 82 -4.09 -6.54 14.85
CA HIS A 82 -3.69 -7.67 14.01
C HIS A 82 -3.34 -7.26 12.56
N GLU A 83 -3.34 -5.99 12.24
CA GLU A 83 -3.01 -5.45 10.91
C GLU A 83 -2.13 -4.19 11.04
N PRO A 84 -1.37 -3.89 9.99
CA PRO A 84 -1.12 -4.67 8.78
C PRO A 84 -0.27 -5.92 9.05
N VAL A 85 -0.37 -6.94 8.17
CA VAL A 85 0.45 -8.16 8.26
C VAL A 85 1.72 -7.97 7.43
N ILE A 86 2.65 -7.20 7.96
CA ILE A 86 3.91 -6.85 7.30
C ILE A 86 4.90 -8.01 7.45
N PRO A 87 5.44 -8.58 6.34
CA PRO A 87 6.49 -9.58 6.42
C PRO A 87 7.75 -9.06 7.15
N ALA A 88 8.32 -9.86 8.02
CA ALA A 88 9.50 -9.45 8.81
C ALA A 88 10.74 -9.10 7.97
N VAL A 89 10.82 -9.62 6.74
CA VAL A 89 11.90 -9.36 5.79
C VAL A 89 11.71 -8.07 4.99
N SER A 90 10.61 -7.36 5.19
CA SER A 90 10.32 -6.12 4.46
C SER A 90 11.40 -5.08 4.69
N ARG A 91 11.97 -4.55 3.62
CA ARG A 91 13.00 -3.49 3.65
C ARG A 91 12.42 -2.10 3.62
N GLN A 92 11.19 -1.99 3.13
CA GLN A 92 10.48 -0.73 3.03
C GLN A 92 8.99 -0.99 3.26
N VAL A 93 8.38 -0.16 4.08
CA VAL A 93 6.94 -0.17 4.31
C VAL A 93 6.38 1.16 3.82
N ILE A 94 5.48 1.08 2.85
CA ILE A 94 4.85 2.23 2.22
C ILE A 94 3.39 2.26 2.64
N CYS A 95 2.96 3.32 3.29
CA CYS A 95 1.55 3.58 3.55
C CYS A 95 1.00 4.49 2.44
N VAL A 96 -0.11 4.10 1.85
CA VAL A 96 -0.80 4.89 0.81
C VAL A 96 -2.04 5.51 1.40
N VAL A 97 -2.22 6.82 1.19
CA VAL A 97 -3.40 7.59 1.59
C VAL A 97 -4.02 8.21 0.34
N GLY A 98 -5.32 8.06 0.19
CA GLY A 98 -6.06 8.69 -0.91
C GLY A 98 -6.53 10.10 -0.54
N ALA A 99 -6.06 11.11 -1.26
CA ALA A 99 -6.47 12.51 -1.05
C ALA A 99 -7.98 12.74 -1.28
N SER A 100 -8.64 11.85 -2.02
CA SER A 100 -10.09 11.91 -2.25
C SER A 100 -10.93 11.76 -0.97
N GLY A 101 -10.32 11.35 0.14
CA GLY A 101 -10.96 11.28 1.45
C GLY A 101 -11.00 12.62 2.19
N PHE A 102 -10.10 13.54 1.87
CA PHE A 102 -10.05 14.83 2.55
C PHE A 102 -11.31 15.66 2.28
N GLY A 103 -11.83 16.28 3.34
CA GLY A 103 -13.07 17.03 3.31
C GLY A 103 -14.34 16.20 3.41
N LYS A 104 -14.27 14.88 3.33
CA LYS A 104 -15.42 13.98 3.51
C LYS A 104 -15.56 13.55 4.97
N PRO A 105 -16.78 13.21 5.44
CA PRO A 105 -16.96 12.69 6.79
C PRO A 105 -16.10 11.45 7.06
N ILE A 106 -15.51 11.37 8.25
CA ILE A 106 -14.66 10.26 8.67
C ILE A 106 -15.38 8.91 8.48
N ARG A 107 -16.64 8.80 8.90
CA ARG A 107 -17.44 7.56 8.77
C ARG A 107 -17.62 7.06 7.33
N GLU A 108 -17.43 7.93 6.32
CA GLU A 108 -17.66 7.63 4.90
C GLU A 108 -16.38 7.38 4.13
N SER A 109 -15.25 7.84 4.64
CA SER A 109 -13.96 7.86 3.93
C SER A 109 -12.84 7.12 4.64
N VAL A 110 -13.06 6.69 5.87
CA VAL A 110 -12.04 5.99 6.66
C VAL A 110 -12.49 4.57 6.98
N HIS A 111 -11.69 3.58 6.64
CA HIS A 111 -11.88 2.22 7.14
C HIS A 111 -11.50 2.17 8.62
N ARG A 112 -12.38 1.65 9.46
CA ARG A 112 -12.32 1.68 10.94
C ARG A 112 -12.37 3.12 11.50
N PRO A 113 -13.47 3.84 11.26
CA PRO A 113 -13.61 5.23 11.69
C PRO A 113 -13.51 5.40 13.21
N GLU A 114 -13.92 4.40 14.01
CA GLU A 114 -13.84 4.45 15.47
C GLU A 114 -12.39 4.52 15.95
N GLN A 115 -11.49 3.71 15.38
CA GLN A 115 -10.06 3.74 15.68
C GLN A 115 -9.44 5.07 15.25
N PHE A 116 -9.79 5.55 14.06
CA PHE A 116 -9.32 6.84 13.58
C PHE A 116 -9.74 7.98 14.50
N CYS A 117 -11.01 7.99 14.93
CA CYS A 117 -11.51 8.97 15.91
C CYS A 117 -10.76 8.89 17.24
N ALA A 118 -10.47 7.68 17.73
CA ALA A 118 -9.70 7.49 18.96
C ALA A 118 -8.27 8.05 18.84
N LEU A 119 -7.60 7.87 17.70
CA LEU A 119 -6.26 8.39 17.45
C LEU A 119 -6.24 9.91 17.27
N THR A 120 -7.25 10.46 16.62
CA THR A 120 -7.27 11.87 16.24
C THR A 120 -7.98 12.79 17.23
N GLY A 121 -8.94 12.25 18.00
CA GLY A 121 -9.85 13.01 18.85
C GLY A 121 -11.02 13.65 18.09
N ALA A 122 -11.20 13.30 16.80
CA ALA A 122 -12.29 13.81 15.97
C ALA A 122 -13.58 13.01 16.15
N ALA A 123 -14.70 13.61 15.77
CA ALA A 123 -16.00 12.90 15.71
C ALA A 123 -16.16 12.23 14.31
N ALA A 124 -16.91 11.13 14.24
CA ALA A 124 -17.12 10.38 12.99
C ALA A 124 -17.84 11.20 11.90
N SER A 125 -18.56 12.26 12.28
CA SER A 125 -19.22 13.21 11.39
C SER A 125 -18.31 14.30 10.86
N ASP A 126 -17.13 14.51 11.48
CA ASP A 126 -16.20 15.58 11.10
C ASP A 126 -15.58 15.27 9.74
N PRO A 127 -15.26 16.30 8.93
CA PRO A 127 -14.50 16.12 7.71
C PRO A 127 -13.07 15.68 8.04
N VAL A 128 -12.54 14.72 7.28
CA VAL A 128 -11.12 14.35 7.39
C VAL A 128 -10.26 15.50 6.92
N THR A 129 -9.25 15.85 7.73
CA THR A 129 -8.23 16.82 7.32
C THR A 129 -6.87 16.15 7.12
N PRO A 130 -5.97 16.76 6.33
CA PRO A 130 -4.60 16.30 6.20
C PRO A 130 -3.87 16.12 7.55
N GLU A 131 -4.12 17.02 8.50
CA GLU A 131 -3.51 17.00 9.84
C GLU A 131 -4.02 15.83 10.68
N GLN A 132 -5.32 15.50 10.59
CA GLN A 132 -5.89 14.34 11.26
C GLN A 132 -5.33 13.04 10.68
N ALA A 133 -5.23 12.93 9.36
CA ALA A 133 -4.60 11.77 8.70
C ALA A 133 -3.14 11.62 9.14
N ALA A 134 -2.35 12.69 9.11
CA ALA A 134 -0.98 12.70 9.59
C ALA A 134 -0.88 12.28 11.07
N LYS A 135 -1.77 12.80 11.94
CA LYS A 135 -1.81 12.45 13.35
C LYS A 135 -2.05 10.95 13.57
N ALA A 136 -3.00 10.35 12.85
CA ALA A 136 -3.28 8.92 12.95
C ALA A 136 -2.05 8.09 12.52
N ILE A 137 -1.46 8.40 11.37
CA ILE A 137 -0.27 7.73 10.84
C ILE A 137 0.91 7.81 11.83
N LEU A 138 1.18 8.98 12.38
CA LEU A 138 2.26 9.18 13.34
C LEU A 138 2.02 8.44 14.66
N ALA A 139 0.77 8.27 15.05
CA ALA A 139 0.41 7.50 16.24
C ALA A 139 0.62 5.99 16.03
N GLU A 140 0.28 5.48 14.84
CA GLU A 140 0.41 4.05 14.51
C GLU A 140 1.84 3.60 14.21
N ARG A 141 2.68 4.47 13.62
CA ARG A 141 4.11 4.21 13.32
C ARG A 141 4.35 2.93 12.50
N LEU A 142 3.53 2.66 11.51
CA LEU A 142 3.54 1.43 10.74
C LEU A 142 4.44 1.46 9.51
N CYS A 143 4.87 2.63 9.06
CA CYS A 143 5.60 2.79 7.80
C CYS A 143 6.82 3.69 7.93
N ASP A 144 7.71 3.60 6.94
CA ASP A 144 8.86 4.48 6.76
C ASP A 144 8.69 5.44 5.58
N THR A 145 7.69 5.20 4.74
CA THR A 145 7.38 6.00 3.55
C THR A 145 5.87 6.21 3.44
N MET A 146 5.49 7.45 3.15
CA MET A 146 4.12 7.84 2.85
C MET A 146 3.95 8.16 1.38
N PHE A 147 2.91 7.63 0.76
CA PHE A 147 2.48 8.03 -0.57
C PHE A 147 1.06 8.62 -0.51
N LEU A 148 0.95 9.92 -0.78
CA LEU A 148 -0.34 10.59 -0.96
C LEU A 148 -0.78 10.46 -2.41
N ASN A 149 -1.75 9.60 -2.64
CA ASN A 149 -2.33 9.30 -3.94
C ASN A 149 -3.49 10.25 -4.28
N GLN A 150 -3.86 10.30 -5.57
CA GLN A 150 -5.01 11.08 -6.07
C GLN A 150 -4.81 12.60 -5.95
N ILE A 151 -3.58 13.08 -6.11
CA ILE A 151 -3.28 14.49 -6.33
C ILE A 151 -3.18 14.71 -7.85
N ASP A 152 -4.33 14.83 -8.49
CA ASP A 152 -4.46 14.78 -9.94
C ASP A 152 -4.44 16.17 -10.60
N THR A 153 -4.61 17.23 -9.81
CA THR A 153 -4.70 18.61 -10.29
C THR A 153 -3.87 19.57 -9.41
N GLU A 154 -3.46 20.69 -9.99
CA GLU A 154 -2.80 21.77 -9.24
C GLU A 154 -3.68 22.33 -8.11
N ALA A 155 -5.01 22.28 -8.24
CA ALA A 155 -5.92 22.71 -7.20
C ALA A 155 -5.86 21.83 -5.93
N GLN A 156 -5.40 20.59 -6.06
CA GLN A 156 -5.22 19.66 -4.93
C GLN A 156 -3.84 19.75 -4.27
N ARG A 157 -2.88 20.45 -4.89
CA ARG A 157 -1.53 20.61 -4.38
C ARG A 157 -1.46 21.12 -2.94
N PRO A 158 -2.28 22.13 -2.53
CA PRO A 158 -2.31 22.57 -1.13
C PRO A 158 -2.64 21.45 -0.13
N LEU A 159 -3.42 20.46 -0.51
CA LEU A 159 -3.69 19.28 0.36
C LEU A 159 -2.43 18.46 0.60
N ALA A 160 -1.61 18.28 -0.44
CA ALA A 160 -0.33 17.58 -0.33
C ALA A 160 0.65 18.37 0.54
N ASP A 161 0.71 19.70 0.37
CA ASP A 161 1.58 20.57 1.15
C ASP A 161 1.18 20.58 2.64
N HIS A 162 -0.12 20.65 2.96
CA HIS A 162 -0.62 20.57 4.33
C HIS A 162 -0.33 19.20 4.95
N PHE A 163 -0.55 18.12 4.20
CA PHE A 163 -0.26 16.77 4.68
C PHE A 163 1.24 16.56 4.94
N ALA A 164 2.08 17.01 4.02
CA ALA A 164 3.54 16.95 4.18
C ALA A 164 4.03 17.79 5.36
N ALA A 165 3.47 19.02 5.54
CA ALA A 165 3.79 19.87 6.66
C ALA A 165 3.39 19.22 8.00
N ALA A 166 2.21 18.57 8.08
CA ALA A 166 1.74 17.88 9.27
C ALA A 166 2.59 16.65 9.63
N LEU A 167 3.24 16.02 8.65
CA LEU A 167 4.21 14.93 8.84
C LEU A 167 5.64 15.44 9.09
N GLY A 168 5.88 16.74 9.00
CA GLY A 168 7.20 17.35 9.12
C GLY A 168 7.91 16.96 10.42
N GLY A 169 9.23 16.70 10.34
CA GLY A 169 10.04 16.27 11.49
C GLY A 169 9.86 14.81 11.93
N SER A 170 8.97 14.05 11.30
CA SER A 170 8.73 12.64 11.65
C SER A 170 9.83 11.68 11.19
N GLY A 171 10.67 12.09 10.23
CA GLY A 171 11.63 11.21 9.55
C GLY A 171 11.05 10.36 8.43
N LEU A 172 9.74 10.43 8.18
CA LEU A 172 9.09 9.72 7.09
C LEU A 172 9.49 10.32 5.74
N ARG A 173 9.72 9.46 4.75
CA ARG A 173 9.81 9.89 3.36
C ARG A 173 8.40 10.12 2.83
N ILE A 174 8.17 11.23 2.15
CA ILE A 174 6.86 11.61 1.65
C ILE A 174 6.95 11.77 0.15
N ALA A 175 6.03 11.14 -0.56
CA ALA A 175 5.80 11.34 -1.98
C ALA A 175 4.30 11.60 -2.22
N ALA A 176 4.01 12.43 -3.19
CA ALA A 176 2.64 12.65 -3.65
C ALA A 176 2.58 12.51 -5.17
N GLY A 177 1.49 12.01 -5.68
CA GLY A 177 1.36 11.81 -7.12
C GLY A 177 0.01 11.31 -7.57
N ILE A 178 -0.08 11.13 -8.89
CA ILE A 178 -1.22 10.57 -9.59
C ILE A 178 -1.03 9.08 -9.70
N SER A 179 -2.04 8.31 -9.34
CA SER A 179 -2.23 6.97 -9.87
C SER A 179 -3.11 7.07 -11.10
N THR A 180 -2.62 6.64 -12.23
CA THR A 180 -3.36 6.69 -13.50
C THR A 180 -4.53 5.71 -13.57
N GLU A 181 -4.73 4.88 -12.54
CA GLU A 181 -5.85 3.95 -12.45
C GLU A 181 -6.53 4.02 -11.08
N SER A 182 -7.86 3.98 -11.10
CA SER A 182 -8.79 4.21 -10.00
C SER A 182 -8.78 3.14 -8.88
N LEU A 183 -7.69 2.41 -8.68
CA LEU A 183 -7.65 1.20 -7.86
C LEU A 183 -6.93 1.34 -6.51
N ILE A 184 -6.45 2.51 -6.13
CA ILE A 184 -5.70 2.60 -4.88
C ILE A 184 -6.53 3.18 -3.75
N SER A 185 -7.05 2.26 -2.99
CA SER A 185 -7.45 2.44 -1.60
C SER A 185 -6.23 2.65 -0.69
N ALA A 186 -6.45 3.13 0.53
CA ALA A 186 -5.40 3.22 1.52
C ALA A 186 -4.90 1.82 1.89
N ASN A 187 -3.71 1.49 1.43
CA ASN A 187 -3.10 0.19 1.66
C ASN A 187 -1.68 0.36 2.19
N VAL A 188 -1.24 -0.60 2.97
CA VAL A 188 0.15 -0.71 3.37
C VAL A 188 0.83 -1.73 2.46
N PHE A 189 1.85 -1.28 1.75
CA PHE A 189 2.68 -2.11 0.91
C PHE A 189 4.05 -2.29 1.56
N SER A 190 4.56 -3.50 1.52
CA SER A 190 5.96 -3.78 1.82
C SER A 190 6.70 -4.18 0.56
N CYS A 191 7.95 -3.77 0.47
CA CYS A 191 8.82 -4.08 -0.65
C CYS A 191 10.10 -4.75 -0.17
N GLU A 192 10.42 -5.90 -0.72
CA GLU A 192 11.70 -6.57 -0.57
C GLU A 192 12.57 -6.26 -1.81
N LEU A 193 13.77 -5.71 -1.58
CA LEU A 193 14.75 -5.44 -2.62
C LEU A 193 15.83 -6.52 -2.60
N HIS A 194 15.98 -7.27 -3.68
CA HIS A 194 17.10 -8.19 -3.81
C HIS A 194 18.29 -7.46 -4.46
N LYS A 195 19.37 -7.33 -3.66
CA LYS A 195 20.75 -6.89 -4.02
C LYS A 195 20.96 -5.65 -4.91
N ASN A 196 21.44 -4.61 -4.23
CA ASN A 196 22.58 -3.76 -4.64
C ASN A 196 22.56 -3.15 -6.05
N THR A 197 21.49 -2.48 -6.45
CA THR A 197 21.52 -1.69 -7.66
C THR A 197 21.66 -0.18 -7.46
N GLY A 198 21.88 0.33 -6.26
CA GLY A 198 22.12 1.77 -6.00
C GLY A 198 21.05 2.74 -6.53
N LYS A 199 19.98 2.21 -7.11
CA LYS A 199 18.88 3.00 -7.65
C LYS A 199 17.78 3.07 -6.61
N GLY A 200 17.65 4.23 -6.00
CA GLY A 200 16.55 4.53 -5.10
C GLY A 200 15.20 4.28 -5.78
N PHE A 201 14.22 3.91 -4.97
CA PHE A 201 12.83 3.80 -5.38
C PHE A 201 12.39 5.18 -5.88
N THR A 202 12.19 5.34 -7.19
CA THR A 202 11.67 6.59 -7.75
C THR A 202 10.17 6.44 -7.97
N ALA A 203 9.42 7.52 -7.81
CA ALA A 203 7.95 7.55 -7.99
C ALA A 203 7.47 6.99 -9.33
N ASN A 204 8.35 6.89 -10.33
CA ASN A 204 8.07 6.30 -11.63
C ASN A 204 7.74 4.80 -11.61
N TRP A 205 8.02 4.09 -10.52
CA TRP A 205 7.66 2.67 -10.37
C TRP A 205 6.16 2.48 -10.06
N PHE A 206 5.55 3.47 -9.43
CA PHE A 206 4.12 3.42 -9.14
C PHE A 206 3.24 3.65 -10.40
N HIS A 207 3.79 4.23 -11.47
CA HIS A 207 3.07 4.45 -12.73
C HIS A 207 2.78 3.18 -13.54
N GLY A 208 3.29 2.04 -13.16
CA GLY A 208 3.11 0.79 -13.90
C GLY A 208 2.70 -0.42 -13.07
N ILE A 209 2.53 -0.28 -11.76
CA ILE A 209 2.28 -1.41 -10.85
C ILE A 209 1.10 -1.14 -9.89
N ILE A 210 0.65 0.11 -9.78
CA ILE A 210 -0.45 0.49 -8.90
C ILE A 210 -1.52 1.20 -9.71
#